data_13c6d08ff67170f739cbe9d167f55d75
#
_entry.id   13c6d08ff67170f739cbe9d167f55d75
#
_cell.length_a   1.000
_cell.length_b   1.000
_cell.length_c   1.000
_cell.angle_alpha   90.00
_cell.angle_beta   90.00
_cell.angle_gamma   90.00
#
_symmetry.space_group_name_H-M   'P 1'
#
loop_
_entity.id
_entity.type
_entity.pdbx_description
1 polymer ?
#
loop_
_entity_poly.entity_id
_entity_poly.type
_entity_poly.pdbx_seq_one_letter_code
_entity_poly.pdbx_strand_id
1 'polypeptide(L)'
;MNNSHLNMIVRQIANENCIDKAVEMLNRAKAYRETHNIRTKLDEQIESEQYYERDYIDRILSENYPVTTEMIADDYDMTADELNEFMRTLGIQYKACGQWVLYSKYCSQGYTITTAVYDDGYQIGYNTLWTQKGRLFLYSKFIKADIYPTMERDDD
;
A
#
# COMPACT_ATOMS: atom_id res chain seq x y z
N MET A 1 -10.14 13.29 -27.78
CA MET A 1 -9.68 14.54 -27.11
C MET A 1 -9.29 15.53 -28.19
N ASN A 2 -9.88 16.71 -28.15
CA ASN A 2 -9.79 17.68 -29.25
C ASN A 2 -8.41 18.38 -29.23
N ASN A 3 -7.68 18.34 -30.35
CA ASN A 3 -6.38 19.01 -30.56
C ASN A 3 -6.38 20.52 -30.20
N SER A 4 -7.53 21.13 -30.17
CA SER A 4 -7.74 22.52 -29.76
C SER A 4 -7.45 22.78 -28.28
N HIS A 5 -7.78 21.82 -27.39
CA HIS A 5 -7.55 21.96 -25.96
C HIS A 5 -6.06 21.74 -25.58
N LEU A 6 -5.40 20.85 -26.30
CA LEU A 6 -3.96 20.61 -26.13
C LEU A 6 -3.15 21.85 -26.56
N ASN A 7 -3.54 22.47 -27.69
CA ASN A 7 -2.89 23.68 -28.18
C ASN A 7 -3.10 24.89 -27.24
N MET A 8 -4.22 24.94 -26.54
CA MET A 8 -4.48 26.00 -25.56
C MET A 8 -3.63 25.84 -24.30
N ILE A 9 -3.47 24.61 -23.82
CA ILE A 9 -2.60 24.26 -22.67
C ILE A 9 -1.13 24.53 -23.02
N VAL A 10 -0.68 24.15 -24.22
CA VAL A 10 0.70 24.38 -24.67
C VAL A 10 0.96 25.90 -24.82
N ARG A 11 0.00 26.68 -25.27
CA ARG A 11 0.11 28.16 -25.34
C ARG A 11 0.10 28.82 -23.96
N GLN A 12 -0.60 28.23 -22.98
CA GLN A 12 -0.59 28.72 -21.59
C GLN A 12 0.72 28.39 -20.89
N ILE A 13 1.33 27.23 -21.19
CA ILE A 13 2.64 26.83 -20.70
C ILE A 13 3.77 27.61 -21.38
N ALA A 14 3.59 28.00 -22.62
CA ALA A 14 4.55 28.80 -23.42
C ALA A 14 4.47 30.33 -23.15
N ASN A 15 3.77 30.75 -22.12
CA ASN A 15 3.84 32.14 -21.68
C ASN A 15 5.23 32.37 -21.04
N GLU A 16 6.15 32.98 -21.79
CA GLU A 16 7.57 33.19 -21.44
C GLU A 16 7.75 33.70 -20.01
N ASN A 17 6.87 34.59 -19.54
CA ASN A 17 6.88 35.11 -18.17
C ASN A 17 6.60 34.01 -17.07
N CYS A 18 5.93 32.93 -17.41
CA CYS A 18 5.64 31.86 -16.46
C CYS A 18 6.80 30.86 -16.36
N ILE A 19 7.46 30.60 -17.49
CA ILE A 19 8.64 29.72 -17.57
C ILE A 19 9.83 30.42 -16.91
N ASP A 20 10.06 31.71 -17.16
CA ASP A 20 11.15 32.47 -16.55
C ASP A 20 11.01 32.53 -15.01
N LYS A 21 9.78 32.76 -14.50
CA LYS A 21 9.51 32.71 -13.07
C LYS A 21 9.72 31.31 -12.46
N ALA A 22 9.30 30.25 -13.16
CA ALA A 22 9.49 28.89 -12.70
C ALA A 22 10.99 28.50 -12.68
N VAL A 23 11.74 28.91 -13.69
CA VAL A 23 13.21 28.72 -13.74
C VAL A 23 13.90 29.51 -12.63
N GLU A 24 13.49 30.75 -12.38
CA GLU A 24 14.02 31.57 -11.29
C GLU A 24 13.75 30.95 -9.92
N MET A 25 12.53 30.44 -9.68
CA MET A 25 12.17 29.73 -8.43
C MET A 25 12.97 28.45 -8.25
N LEU A 26 13.19 27.67 -9.34
CA LEU A 26 14.00 26.47 -9.31
C LEU A 26 15.47 26.78 -9.03
N ASN A 27 16.01 27.83 -9.61
CA ASN A 27 17.40 28.27 -9.38
C ASN A 27 17.59 28.79 -7.94
N ARG A 28 16.61 29.53 -7.39
CA ARG A 28 16.61 29.93 -5.97
C ARG A 28 16.54 28.73 -5.04
N ALA A 29 15.71 27.74 -5.35
CA ALA A 29 15.60 26.51 -4.56
C ALA A 29 16.89 25.68 -4.62
N LYS A 30 17.55 25.61 -5.79
CA LYS A 30 18.86 24.97 -5.94
C LYS A 30 19.94 25.68 -5.14
N ALA A 31 20.05 27.01 -5.28
CA ALA A 31 21.00 27.81 -4.53
C ALA A 31 20.79 27.72 -3.01
N TYR A 32 19.53 27.68 -2.57
CA TYR A 32 19.18 27.46 -1.16
C TYR A 32 19.65 26.09 -0.67
N ARG A 33 19.45 25.01 -1.47
CA ARG A 33 19.95 23.65 -1.16
C ARG A 33 21.47 23.56 -1.13
N GLU A 34 22.13 24.21 -2.08
CA GLU A 34 23.60 24.23 -2.17
C GLU A 34 24.25 25.00 -1.02
N THR A 35 23.65 26.14 -0.61
CA THR A 35 24.19 26.95 0.50
C THR A 35 23.89 26.37 1.88
N HIS A 36 22.83 25.60 2.02
CA HIS A 36 22.45 25.09 3.34
C HIS A 36 22.82 23.64 3.57
N ASN A 37 23.29 22.91 2.51
CA ASN A 37 23.72 21.50 2.55
C ASN A 37 22.92 20.64 3.57
N ILE A 38 21.62 20.98 3.70
CA ILE A 38 20.70 20.34 4.62
C ILE A 38 20.00 19.22 3.82
N ARG A 39 20.75 18.17 3.55
CA ARG A 39 20.16 16.84 3.56
C ARG A 39 19.93 16.54 5.04
N THR A 40 18.78 16.93 5.52
CA THR A 40 18.41 16.67 6.91
C THR A 40 18.33 15.15 7.08
N LYS A 41 18.67 14.64 8.26
CA LYS A 41 18.42 13.26 8.66
C LYS A 41 16.97 12.83 8.32
N LEU A 42 16.07 13.78 8.23
CA LEU A 42 14.66 13.60 7.85
C LEU A 42 14.52 13.20 6.38
N ASP A 43 15.29 13.81 5.45
CA ASP A 43 15.26 13.43 4.02
C ASP A 43 15.83 12.00 3.82
N GLU A 44 16.87 11.65 4.58
CA GLU A 44 17.44 10.31 4.58
C GLU A 44 16.49 9.28 5.20
N GLN A 45 15.78 9.63 6.26
CA GLN A 45 14.72 8.77 6.83
C GLN A 45 13.55 8.59 5.87
N ILE A 46 13.07 9.67 5.23
CA ILE A 46 11.97 9.60 4.26
C ILE A 46 12.40 8.77 3.03
N GLU A 47 13.62 8.94 2.53
CA GLU A 47 14.13 8.13 1.41
C GLU A 47 14.27 6.64 1.80
N SER A 48 14.70 6.33 3.03
CA SER A 48 14.80 4.96 3.52
C SER A 48 13.44 4.34 3.75
N GLU A 49 12.52 5.04 4.42
CA GLU A 49 11.14 4.58 4.62
C GLU A 49 10.43 4.34 3.27
N GLN A 50 10.59 5.24 2.29
CA GLN A 50 10.05 5.04 0.93
C GLN A 50 10.71 3.89 0.18
N TYR A 51 11.98 3.58 0.44
CA TYR A 51 12.67 2.46 -0.19
C TYR A 51 12.14 1.12 0.36
N TYR A 52 12.02 0.98 1.67
CA TYR A 52 11.48 -0.22 2.31
C TYR A 52 10.01 -0.47 1.94
N GLU A 53 9.18 0.57 1.94
CA GLU A 53 7.78 0.48 1.51
C GLU A 53 7.63 -0.04 0.07
N ARG A 54 8.57 0.29 -0.83
CA ARG A 54 8.54 -0.16 -2.22
C ARG A 54 8.78 -1.65 -2.37
N ASP A 55 9.69 -2.22 -1.62
CA ASP A 55 10.06 -3.64 -1.79
C ASP A 55 8.89 -4.58 -1.48
N TYR A 56 8.15 -4.37 -0.40
CA TYR A 56 6.98 -5.19 -0.09
C TYR A 56 5.79 -4.91 -1.02
N ILE A 57 5.55 -3.67 -1.38
CA ILE A 57 4.54 -3.28 -2.35
C ILE A 57 4.86 -3.88 -3.72
N ASP A 58 6.09 -3.81 -4.18
CA ASP A 58 6.52 -4.37 -5.45
C ASP A 58 6.36 -5.89 -5.47
N ARG A 59 6.66 -6.56 -4.35
CA ARG A 59 6.38 -7.99 -4.17
C ARG A 59 4.90 -8.31 -4.31
N ILE A 60 4.02 -7.59 -3.60
CA ILE A 60 2.56 -7.77 -3.70
C ILE A 60 2.09 -7.57 -5.15
N LEU A 61 2.56 -6.52 -5.82
CA LEU A 61 2.13 -6.19 -7.18
C LEU A 61 2.67 -7.15 -8.23
N SER A 62 3.77 -7.85 -7.97
CA SER A 62 4.32 -8.87 -8.87
C SER A 62 3.54 -10.18 -8.85
N GLU A 63 2.77 -10.44 -7.81
CA GLU A 63 1.96 -11.65 -7.66
C GLU A 63 0.57 -11.47 -8.28
N ASN A 64 0.10 -12.49 -9.00
CA ASN A 64 -1.17 -12.42 -9.77
C ASN A 64 -2.33 -13.17 -9.10
N TYR A 65 -2.12 -13.77 -7.95
CA TYR A 65 -3.08 -14.67 -7.32
C TYR A 65 -3.44 -14.19 -5.90
N PRO A 66 -4.67 -14.44 -5.47
CA PRO A 66 -5.08 -14.16 -4.11
C PRO A 66 -4.40 -15.12 -3.14
N VAL A 67 -4.12 -14.66 -1.93
CA VAL A 67 -3.37 -15.38 -0.90
C VAL A 67 -4.23 -15.69 0.32
N THR A 68 -3.85 -16.71 1.09
CA THR A 68 -4.49 -17.04 2.37
C THR A 68 -4.05 -16.08 3.48
N THR A 69 -4.79 -16.06 4.58
CA THR A 69 -4.38 -15.31 5.78
C THR A 69 -3.06 -15.84 6.36
N GLU A 70 -2.81 -17.15 6.27
CA GLU A 70 -1.56 -17.78 6.69
C GLU A 70 -0.36 -17.23 5.92
N MET A 71 -0.46 -17.12 4.59
CA MET A 71 0.62 -16.56 3.77
C MET A 71 0.92 -15.11 4.10
N ILE A 72 -0.10 -14.32 4.46
CA ILE A 72 0.13 -12.94 4.91
C ILE A 72 0.74 -12.94 6.32
N ALA A 73 0.30 -13.83 7.21
CA ALA A 73 0.82 -13.93 8.56
C ALA A 73 2.31 -14.27 8.58
N ASP A 74 2.76 -15.16 7.68
CA ASP A 74 4.17 -15.50 7.47
C ASP A 74 5.01 -14.26 7.10
N ASP A 75 4.46 -13.35 6.29
CA ASP A 75 5.15 -12.09 5.94
C ASP A 75 5.42 -11.20 7.17
N TYR A 76 4.65 -11.37 8.25
CA TYR A 76 4.76 -10.58 9.48
C TYR A 76 5.30 -11.35 10.69
N ASP A 77 5.77 -12.59 10.47
CA ASP A 77 6.23 -13.49 11.54
C ASP A 77 5.15 -13.73 12.62
N MET A 78 3.93 -13.95 12.14
CA MET A 78 2.74 -14.21 12.94
C MET A 78 2.10 -15.54 12.53
N THR A 79 1.35 -16.15 13.44
CA THR A 79 0.39 -17.18 13.08
C THR A 79 -0.88 -16.57 12.47
N ALA A 80 -1.64 -17.36 11.71
CA ALA A 80 -2.91 -16.90 11.14
C ALA A 80 -3.90 -16.43 12.23
N ASP A 81 -3.89 -17.07 13.40
CA ASP A 81 -4.75 -16.69 14.53
C ASP A 81 -4.33 -15.35 15.13
N GLU A 82 -3.03 -15.10 15.31
CA GLU A 82 -2.51 -13.82 15.78
C GLU A 82 -2.83 -12.69 14.80
N LEU A 83 -2.62 -12.92 13.51
CA LEU A 83 -2.97 -11.94 12.48
C LEU A 83 -4.47 -11.65 12.44
N ASN A 84 -5.30 -12.68 12.56
CA ASN A 84 -6.76 -12.51 12.60
C ASN A 84 -7.20 -11.69 13.82
N GLU A 85 -6.64 -11.96 14.99
CA GLU A 85 -6.93 -11.19 16.20
C GLU A 85 -6.41 -9.75 16.08
N PHE A 86 -5.24 -9.56 15.49
CA PHE A 86 -4.70 -8.22 15.23
C PHE A 86 -5.63 -7.43 14.29
N MET A 87 -6.07 -8.02 13.19
CA MET A 87 -7.05 -7.39 12.29
C MET A 87 -8.38 -7.07 12.99
N ARG A 88 -8.78 -7.89 13.96
CA ARG A 88 -9.95 -7.62 14.79
C ARG A 88 -9.75 -6.37 15.65
N THR A 89 -8.59 -6.22 16.29
CA THR A 89 -8.28 -5.03 17.09
C THR A 89 -8.26 -3.75 16.27
N LEU A 90 -7.86 -3.84 15.00
CA LEU A 90 -7.88 -2.72 14.05
C LEU A 90 -9.28 -2.43 13.46
N GLY A 91 -10.30 -3.20 13.84
CA GLY A 91 -11.65 -3.03 13.34
C GLY A 91 -11.81 -3.34 11.84
N ILE A 92 -11.00 -4.28 11.34
CA ILE A 92 -11.03 -4.74 9.94
C ILE A 92 -12.03 -5.88 9.80
N GLN A 93 -12.02 -6.83 10.72
CA GLN A 93 -12.86 -8.02 10.72
C GLN A 93 -13.31 -8.39 12.13
N TYR A 94 -14.27 -9.29 12.22
CA TYR A 94 -14.81 -9.86 13.46
C TYR A 94 -15.15 -11.34 13.26
N LYS A 95 -15.27 -12.07 14.34
CA LYS A 95 -15.62 -13.49 14.30
C LYS A 95 -17.13 -13.66 14.41
N ALA A 96 -17.75 -14.28 13.40
CA ALA A 96 -19.18 -14.60 13.36
C ALA A 96 -19.37 -16.08 13.03
N CYS A 97 -20.09 -16.82 13.86
CA CYS A 97 -20.36 -18.25 13.66
C CYS A 97 -19.08 -19.07 13.39
N GLY A 98 -17.99 -18.76 14.08
CA GLY A 98 -16.70 -19.44 13.92
C GLY A 98 -15.87 -18.99 12.72
N GLN A 99 -16.39 -18.11 11.87
CA GLN A 99 -15.70 -17.60 10.68
C GLN A 99 -15.28 -16.13 10.85
N TRP A 100 -14.18 -15.76 10.24
CA TRP A 100 -13.73 -14.38 10.16
C TRP A 100 -14.44 -13.67 9.02
N VAL A 101 -15.06 -12.54 9.32
CA VAL A 101 -15.88 -11.74 8.40
C VAL A 101 -15.44 -10.28 8.45
N LEU A 102 -15.25 -9.66 7.29
CA LEU A 102 -14.96 -8.23 7.22
C LEU A 102 -16.14 -7.40 7.73
N TYR A 103 -15.84 -6.27 8.36
CA TYR A 103 -16.89 -5.28 8.63
C TYR A 103 -17.50 -4.76 7.34
N SER A 104 -18.79 -4.42 7.37
CA SER A 104 -19.60 -4.02 6.20
C SER A 104 -18.96 -2.92 5.36
N LYS A 105 -18.25 -1.99 5.99
CA LYS A 105 -17.51 -0.91 5.30
C LYS A 105 -16.38 -1.41 4.37
N TYR A 106 -15.97 -2.67 4.52
CA TYR A 106 -14.88 -3.27 3.74
C TYR A 106 -15.35 -4.39 2.81
N CYS A 107 -16.56 -4.97 3.04
CA CYS A 107 -17.05 -6.15 2.30
C CYS A 107 -17.13 -5.94 0.78
N SER A 108 -17.46 -4.75 0.30
CA SER A 108 -17.68 -4.47 -1.13
C SER A 108 -16.48 -3.82 -1.81
N GLN A 109 -15.33 -3.77 -1.15
CA GLN A 109 -14.15 -3.08 -1.66
C GLN A 109 -13.25 -3.95 -2.55
N GLY A 110 -13.54 -5.26 -2.67
CA GLY A 110 -12.73 -6.21 -3.43
C GLY A 110 -11.42 -6.59 -2.74
N TYR A 111 -11.38 -6.52 -1.41
CA TYR A 111 -10.21 -6.90 -0.61
C TYR A 111 -10.07 -8.41 -0.45
N THR A 112 -11.20 -9.14 -0.49
CA THR A 112 -11.23 -10.59 -0.34
C THR A 112 -12.08 -11.25 -1.41
N ILE A 113 -11.77 -12.53 -1.67
CA ILE A 113 -12.54 -13.44 -2.51
C ILE A 113 -12.90 -14.65 -1.65
N THR A 114 -14.16 -15.07 -1.70
CA THR A 114 -14.61 -16.29 -1.03
C THR A 114 -14.71 -17.43 -2.04
N THR A 115 -14.03 -18.52 -1.78
CA THR A 115 -14.07 -19.74 -2.59
C THR A 115 -14.68 -20.88 -1.82
N ALA A 116 -15.51 -21.69 -2.47
CA ALA A 116 -16.02 -22.91 -1.86
C ALA A 116 -14.93 -23.98 -1.77
N VAL A 117 -14.86 -24.67 -0.65
CA VAL A 117 -13.97 -25.81 -0.44
C VAL A 117 -14.78 -27.11 -0.59
N TYR A 118 -14.27 -28.03 -1.37
CA TYR A 118 -14.89 -29.32 -1.64
C TYR A 118 -14.01 -30.46 -1.15
N ASP A 119 -14.66 -31.51 -0.60
CA ASP A 119 -14.03 -32.77 -0.29
C ASP A 119 -14.92 -33.89 -0.83
N ASP A 120 -14.31 -34.84 -1.56
CA ASP A 120 -15.02 -35.94 -2.24
C ASP A 120 -16.28 -35.51 -3.02
N GLY A 121 -16.22 -34.33 -3.66
CA GLY A 121 -17.31 -33.74 -4.44
C GLY A 121 -18.40 -33.01 -3.64
N TYR A 122 -18.30 -33.01 -2.32
CA TYR A 122 -19.23 -32.29 -1.44
C TYR A 122 -18.60 -30.99 -0.94
N GLN A 123 -19.38 -29.91 -0.95
CA GLN A 123 -18.94 -28.64 -0.40
C GLN A 123 -18.88 -28.76 1.14
N ILE A 124 -17.69 -28.63 1.71
CA ILE A 124 -17.42 -28.73 3.14
C ILE A 124 -17.23 -27.38 3.83
N GLY A 125 -17.09 -26.30 3.08
CA GLY A 125 -16.90 -24.97 3.64
C GLY A 125 -16.59 -23.91 2.62
N TYR A 126 -16.10 -22.80 3.13
CA TYR A 126 -15.63 -21.66 2.36
C TYR A 126 -14.24 -21.25 2.83
N ASN A 127 -13.39 -20.85 1.89
CA ASN A 127 -12.10 -20.26 2.18
C ASN A 127 -12.12 -18.79 1.73
N THR A 128 -11.58 -17.91 2.58
CA THR A 128 -11.43 -16.48 2.25
C THR A 128 -10.00 -16.22 1.88
N LEU A 129 -9.80 -15.69 0.68
CA LEU A 129 -8.50 -15.31 0.15
C LEU A 129 -8.42 -13.79 0.04
N TRP A 130 -7.25 -13.26 0.29
CA TRP A 130 -6.94 -11.84 0.16
C TRP A 130 -6.43 -11.52 -1.24
N THR A 131 -7.04 -10.55 -1.89
CA THR A 131 -6.56 -10.02 -3.18
C THR A 131 -5.32 -9.16 -2.98
N GLN A 132 -4.58 -8.83 -4.05
CA GLN A 132 -3.48 -7.86 -3.98
C GLN A 132 -3.94 -6.51 -3.43
N LYS A 133 -5.14 -6.08 -3.83
CA LYS A 133 -5.77 -4.88 -3.27
C LYS A 133 -6.02 -5.01 -1.77
N GLY A 134 -6.44 -6.19 -1.32
CA GLY A 134 -6.62 -6.49 0.11
C GLY A 134 -5.31 -6.48 0.87
N ARG A 135 -4.25 -7.05 0.30
CA ARG A 135 -2.90 -7.02 0.91
C ARG A 135 -2.36 -5.60 1.05
N LEU A 136 -2.48 -4.77 0.01
CA LEU A 136 -2.09 -3.35 0.08
C LEU A 136 -2.90 -2.57 1.12
N PHE A 137 -4.20 -2.88 1.22
CA PHE A 137 -5.04 -2.30 2.27
C PHE A 137 -4.57 -2.70 3.67
N LEU A 138 -4.28 -3.99 3.91
CA LEU A 138 -3.75 -4.48 5.18
C LEU A 138 -2.40 -3.83 5.50
N TYR A 139 -1.48 -3.82 4.56
CA TYR A 139 -0.18 -3.17 4.69
C TYR A 139 -0.33 -1.71 5.15
N SER A 140 -1.19 -0.93 4.49
CA SER A 140 -1.47 0.46 4.87
C SER A 140 -2.04 0.63 6.28
N LYS A 141 -2.75 -0.37 6.79
CA LYS A 141 -3.30 -0.39 8.15
C LYS A 141 -2.27 -0.78 9.19
N PHE A 142 -1.41 -1.75 8.85
CA PHE A 142 -0.41 -2.29 9.75
C PHE A 142 0.73 -1.30 9.98
N ILE A 143 1.21 -0.60 8.93
CA ILE A 143 2.18 0.50 9.08
C ILE A 143 1.65 1.58 10.03
N LYS A 144 0.37 1.95 9.94
CA LYS A 144 -0.24 2.94 10.85
C LYS A 144 -0.32 2.45 12.30
N ALA A 145 -0.23 1.16 12.52
CA ALA A 145 -0.17 0.51 13.82
C ALA A 145 1.28 0.15 14.23
N ASP A 146 2.28 0.64 13.47
CA ASP A 146 3.71 0.41 13.69
C ASP A 146 4.11 -1.07 13.57
N ILE A 147 3.42 -1.79 12.68
CA ILE A 147 3.70 -3.21 12.37
C ILE A 147 4.16 -3.30 10.92
N TYR A 148 5.38 -3.76 10.73
CA TYR A 148 6.05 -3.90 9.43
C TYR A 148 6.24 -5.37 9.06
N PRO A 149 6.21 -5.73 7.76
CA PRO A 149 6.57 -7.07 7.33
C PRO A 149 8.05 -7.36 7.64
N THR A 150 8.39 -8.63 7.81
CA THR A 150 9.74 -9.07 8.21
C THR A 150 10.83 -8.56 7.28
N MET A 151 10.54 -8.49 5.97
CA MET A 151 11.49 -8.00 4.97
C MET A 151 11.80 -6.49 5.07
N GLU A 152 11.01 -5.74 5.83
CA GLU A 152 11.16 -4.29 6.04
C GLU A 152 11.59 -3.95 7.47
N ARG A 153 11.82 -4.97 8.30
CA ARG A 153 12.38 -4.77 9.65
C ARG A 153 13.90 -4.72 9.56
N ASP A 154 14.50 -3.70 10.15
CA ASP A 154 15.95 -3.69 10.35
C ASP A 154 16.31 -4.83 11.30
N ASP A 155 17.15 -5.76 10.85
CA ASP A 155 17.77 -6.75 11.73
C ASP A 155 18.76 -6.02 12.65
N ASP A 156 18.36 -5.81 13.90
CA ASP A 156 19.26 -5.35 14.97
C ASP A 156 20.30 -6.44 15.36
#